data_56ea09de249891721c65204218bd790f
#
_entry.id   56ea09de249891721c65204218bd790f
#
_cell.length_a   1.000
_cell.length_b   1.000
_cell.length_c   1.000
_cell.angle_alpha   90.00
_cell.angle_beta   90.00
_cell.angle_gamma   90.00
#
_symmetry.space_group_name_H-M   'P 1'
#
loop_
_entity.id
_entity.type
_entity.pdbx_description
1 polymer ?
#
loop_
_entity_poly.entity_id
_entity_poly.type
_entity_poly.pdbx_seq_one_letter_code
_entity_poly.pdbx_strand_id
1 'polypeptide(L)'
;RSRRIMGAAMLLLAANYSVHFFMKVRFNDADAAILMNLSTYFLCYWLFSSALTTLLDRKYITRRRLLAHMALWVLYSASSCIVLKLLPEGTARTVAILALAVWLVVYGLFLTWRLLRTYHRVIRIFNETHADDIGAYIKWLSVFTYWAVIFGVGCGLLTFLPDQYVYIWILMSIPFYIYLFLCYLNYLLFYEKVESAIYEEEDRSESGPAQE
;
A
#
# COMPACT_ATOMS: atom_id res chain seq x y z
N ARG A 1 13.98 -3.95 8.00
CA ARG A 1 13.70 -3.22 6.73
C ARG A 1 12.21 -2.95 6.57
N SER A 2 11.36 -3.97 6.64
CA SER A 2 9.90 -3.86 6.52
C SER A 2 9.30 -2.79 7.44
N ARG A 3 9.66 -2.77 8.75
CA ARG A 3 9.18 -1.78 9.72
C ARG A 3 9.48 -0.32 9.32
N ARG A 4 10.65 -0.05 8.73
CA ARG A 4 11.01 1.31 8.27
C ARG A 4 10.16 1.73 7.08
N ILE A 5 9.85 0.81 6.18
CA ILE A 5 9.02 1.08 4.99
C ILE A 5 7.57 1.32 5.41
N MET A 6 7.04 0.51 6.34
CA MET A 6 5.72 0.72 6.93
C MET A 6 5.62 2.08 7.61
N GLY A 7 6.62 2.44 8.43
CA GLY A 7 6.69 3.75 9.07
C GLY A 7 6.72 4.90 8.06
N ALA A 8 7.48 4.77 6.97
CA ALA A 8 7.51 5.76 5.89
C ALA A 8 6.14 5.92 5.20
N ALA A 9 5.41 4.81 4.96
CA ALA A 9 4.07 4.85 4.39
C ALA A 9 3.08 5.59 5.30
N MET A 10 3.13 5.32 6.60
CA MET A 10 2.27 5.98 7.60
C MET A 10 2.58 7.48 7.71
N LEU A 11 3.86 7.85 7.73
CA LEU A 11 4.29 9.25 7.74
C LEU A 11 3.84 9.99 6.49
N LEU A 12 3.93 9.38 5.33
CA LEU A 12 3.49 9.97 4.07
C LEU A 12 1.98 10.23 4.07
N LEU A 13 1.17 9.27 4.55
CA LEU A 13 -0.28 9.47 4.71
C LEU A 13 -0.58 10.58 5.70
N ALA A 14 0.05 10.58 6.87
CA ALA A 14 -0.14 11.61 7.88
C ALA A 14 0.23 13.00 7.34
N ALA A 15 1.33 13.11 6.61
CA ALA A 15 1.74 14.37 5.97
C ALA A 15 0.71 14.84 4.94
N ASN A 16 0.21 13.94 4.08
CA ASN A 16 -0.82 14.28 3.09
C ASN A 16 -2.08 14.85 3.77
N TYR A 17 -2.58 14.18 4.80
CA TYR A 17 -3.78 14.66 5.51
C TYR A 17 -3.53 15.95 6.29
N SER A 18 -2.33 16.13 6.86
CA SER A 18 -1.95 17.39 7.50
C SER A 18 -1.96 18.54 6.51
N VAL A 19 -1.41 18.36 5.30
CA VAL A 19 -1.45 19.37 4.25
C VAL A 19 -2.89 19.71 3.87
N HIS A 20 -3.75 18.70 3.66
CA HIS A 20 -5.17 18.93 3.37
C HIS A 20 -5.87 19.71 4.47
N PHE A 21 -5.59 19.38 5.74
CA PHE A 21 -6.23 20.02 6.88
C PHE A 21 -5.77 21.48 7.04
N PHE A 22 -4.46 21.72 7.09
CA PHE A 22 -3.93 23.06 7.36
C PHE A 22 -4.06 24.01 6.17
N MET A 23 -3.83 23.52 4.96
CA MET A 23 -3.87 24.36 3.76
C MET A 23 -5.25 24.41 3.10
N LYS A 24 -6.23 23.64 3.60
CA LYS A 24 -7.61 23.58 3.08
C LYS A 24 -7.65 23.38 1.55
N VAL A 25 -6.70 22.58 1.02
CA VAL A 25 -6.47 22.44 -0.43
C VAL A 25 -7.77 22.11 -1.17
N ARG A 26 -8.60 21.21 -0.61
CA ARG A 26 -9.87 20.80 -1.24
C ARG A 26 -10.88 21.94 -1.40
N PHE A 27 -10.88 22.90 -0.48
CA PHE A 27 -11.80 24.05 -0.54
C PHE A 27 -11.30 25.14 -1.48
N ASN A 28 -9.98 25.16 -1.76
CA ASN A 28 -9.37 26.13 -2.65
C ASN A 28 -9.33 25.61 -4.10
N ASP A 29 -9.00 24.34 -4.30
CA ASP A 29 -8.89 23.67 -5.60
C ASP A 29 -9.17 22.18 -5.42
N ALA A 30 -10.37 21.74 -5.80
CA ALA A 30 -10.80 20.37 -5.68
C ALA A 30 -9.97 19.41 -6.56
N ASP A 31 -9.63 19.83 -7.78
CA ASP A 31 -8.85 19.01 -8.71
C ASP A 31 -7.41 18.82 -8.20
N ALA A 32 -6.80 19.87 -7.67
CA ALA A 32 -5.48 19.78 -7.05
C ALA A 32 -5.50 18.85 -5.83
N ALA A 33 -6.55 18.90 -5.00
CA ALA A 33 -6.72 18.02 -3.87
C ALA A 33 -6.85 16.55 -4.29
N ILE A 34 -7.65 16.27 -5.34
CA ILE A 34 -7.82 14.92 -5.88
C ILE A 34 -6.48 14.39 -6.40
N LEU A 35 -5.78 15.16 -7.24
CA LEU A 35 -4.51 14.73 -7.83
C LEU A 35 -3.41 14.54 -6.80
N MET A 36 -3.37 15.37 -5.74
CA MET A 36 -2.45 15.20 -4.62
C MET A 36 -2.73 13.90 -3.86
N ASN A 37 -4.01 13.58 -3.59
CA ASN A 37 -4.41 12.32 -2.96
C ASN A 37 -4.03 11.13 -3.84
N LEU A 38 -4.34 11.15 -5.13
CA LEU A 38 -4.02 10.06 -6.05
C LEU A 38 -2.50 9.80 -6.12
N SER A 39 -1.67 10.87 -6.20
CA SER A 39 -0.21 10.75 -6.21
C SER A 39 0.33 10.16 -4.89
N THR A 40 -0.21 10.60 -3.75
CA THR A 40 0.17 10.08 -2.43
C THR A 40 -0.23 8.61 -2.28
N TYR A 41 -1.46 8.26 -2.68
CA TYR A 41 -1.93 6.86 -2.61
C TYR A 41 -1.13 5.94 -3.53
N PHE A 42 -0.69 6.43 -4.70
CA PHE A 42 0.17 5.67 -5.59
C PHE A 42 1.47 5.22 -4.90
N LEU A 43 2.13 6.14 -4.21
CA LEU A 43 3.34 5.83 -3.45
C LEU A 43 3.04 4.98 -2.21
N CYS A 44 1.95 5.27 -1.49
CA CYS A 44 1.52 4.51 -0.32
C CYS A 44 1.21 3.05 -0.66
N TYR A 45 0.50 2.77 -1.73
CA TYR A 45 0.20 1.40 -2.16
C TYR A 45 1.48 0.59 -2.38
N TRP A 46 2.48 1.19 -3.03
CA TRP A 46 3.77 0.52 -3.21
C TRP A 46 4.50 0.32 -1.88
N LEU A 47 4.53 1.32 -1.00
CA LEU A 47 5.20 1.23 0.30
C LEU A 47 4.55 0.16 1.18
N PHE A 48 3.22 0.15 1.31
CA PHE A 48 2.49 -0.86 2.09
C PHE A 48 2.71 -2.26 1.51
N SER A 49 2.50 -2.45 0.23
CA SER A 49 2.73 -3.73 -0.45
C SER A 49 4.18 -4.19 -0.28
N SER A 50 5.15 -3.28 -0.41
CA SER A 50 6.57 -3.59 -0.23
C SER A 50 6.93 -3.93 1.21
N ALA A 51 6.33 -3.26 2.21
CA ALA A 51 6.53 -3.58 3.62
C ALA A 51 6.06 -5.00 3.92
N LEU A 52 4.86 -5.36 3.46
CA LEU A 52 4.28 -6.69 3.66
C LEU A 52 5.03 -7.77 2.88
N THR A 53 5.39 -7.50 1.62
CA THR A 53 6.14 -8.46 0.82
C THR A 53 7.56 -8.68 1.38
N THR A 54 8.19 -7.63 1.93
CA THR A 54 9.52 -7.74 2.56
C THR A 54 9.46 -8.53 3.87
N LEU A 55 8.31 -8.61 4.53
CA LEU A 55 8.09 -9.48 5.68
C LEU A 55 8.14 -10.96 5.27
N LEU A 56 7.60 -11.29 4.10
CA LEU A 56 7.55 -12.65 3.56
C LEU A 56 8.81 -13.04 2.77
N ASP A 57 9.49 -12.07 2.16
CA ASP A 57 10.68 -12.24 1.33
C ASP A 57 11.65 -11.08 1.59
N ARG A 58 12.68 -11.33 2.39
CA ARG A 58 13.68 -10.33 2.79
C ARG A 58 14.45 -9.75 1.59
N LYS A 59 14.65 -10.56 0.54
CA LYS A 59 15.39 -10.18 -0.67
C LYS A 59 14.51 -9.40 -1.67
N TYR A 60 13.20 -9.20 -1.35
CA TYR A 60 12.25 -8.55 -2.26
C TYR A 60 12.67 -7.18 -2.74
N ILE A 61 13.16 -6.30 -1.83
CA ILE A 61 13.57 -4.93 -2.19
C ILE A 61 15.00 -4.93 -2.73
N THR A 62 15.10 -4.90 -4.04
CA THR A 62 16.34 -4.65 -4.75
C THR A 62 16.44 -3.16 -5.16
N ARG A 63 17.67 -2.65 -5.32
CA ARG A 63 17.90 -1.28 -5.80
C ARG A 63 17.17 -1.01 -7.13
N ARG A 64 17.17 -2.00 -8.03
CA ARG A 64 16.48 -1.90 -9.33
C ARG A 64 14.97 -1.73 -9.18
N ARG A 65 14.33 -2.51 -8.28
CA ARG A 65 12.88 -2.40 -8.01
C ARG A 65 12.55 -1.07 -7.35
N LEU A 66 13.34 -0.64 -6.37
CA LEU A 66 13.18 0.66 -5.73
C LEU A 66 13.18 1.79 -6.77
N LEU A 67 14.22 1.84 -7.62
CA LEU A 67 14.35 2.86 -8.66
C LEU A 67 13.19 2.81 -9.67
N ALA A 68 12.77 1.61 -10.10
CA ALA A 68 11.65 1.46 -11.03
C ALA A 68 10.33 2.01 -10.46
N HIS A 69 9.99 1.69 -9.21
CA HIS A 69 8.77 2.18 -8.58
C HIS A 69 8.83 3.68 -8.25
N MET A 70 10.00 4.20 -7.88
CA MET A 70 10.20 5.64 -7.68
C MET A 70 10.08 6.41 -9.01
N ALA A 71 10.67 5.89 -10.09
CA ALA A 71 10.51 6.47 -11.41
C ALA A 71 9.04 6.47 -11.88
N LEU A 72 8.34 5.36 -11.63
CA LEU A 72 6.91 5.25 -11.96
C LEU A 72 6.06 6.25 -11.16
N TRP A 73 6.36 6.44 -9.87
CA TRP A 73 5.70 7.45 -9.05
C TRP A 73 6.00 8.87 -9.51
N VAL A 74 7.24 9.18 -9.88
CA VAL A 74 7.62 10.49 -10.43
C VAL A 74 6.87 10.75 -11.74
N LEU A 75 6.79 9.74 -12.61
CA LEU A 75 6.03 9.83 -13.86
C LEU A 75 4.55 10.10 -13.61
N TYR A 76 3.95 9.37 -12.66
CA TYR A 76 2.56 9.55 -12.25
C TYR A 76 2.30 10.96 -11.71
N SER A 77 3.17 11.44 -10.82
CA SER A 77 3.07 12.77 -10.22
C SER A 77 3.28 13.88 -11.27
N ALA A 78 4.23 13.70 -12.19
CA ALA A 78 4.44 14.61 -13.30
C ALA A 78 3.21 14.68 -14.22
N SER A 79 2.61 13.51 -14.55
CA SER A 79 1.36 13.45 -15.31
C SER A 79 0.22 14.18 -14.59
N SER A 80 0.11 14.04 -13.27
CA SER A 80 -0.87 14.76 -12.46
C SER A 80 -0.64 16.28 -12.51
N CYS A 81 0.60 16.75 -12.43
CA CYS A 81 0.94 18.16 -12.56
C CYS A 81 0.64 18.71 -13.98
N ILE A 82 0.89 17.92 -15.00
CA ILE A 82 0.59 18.26 -16.40
C ILE A 82 -0.92 18.44 -16.57
N VAL A 83 -1.71 17.49 -16.07
CA VAL A 83 -3.19 17.57 -16.13
C VAL A 83 -3.70 18.83 -15.45
N LEU A 84 -3.17 19.15 -14.25
CA LEU A 84 -3.62 20.31 -13.50
C LEU A 84 -3.26 21.65 -14.19
N LYS A 85 -2.05 21.74 -14.77
CA LYS A 85 -1.54 23.02 -15.31
C LYS A 85 -1.84 23.26 -16.77
N LEU A 86 -1.89 22.21 -17.59
CA LEU A 86 -2.01 22.36 -19.05
C LEU A 86 -3.42 22.12 -19.57
N LEU A 87 -4.27 21.37 -18.84
CA LEU A 87 -5.64 21.15 -19.27
C LEU A 87 -6.57 22.22 -18.66
N PRO A 88 -7.37 22.90 -19.48
CA PRO A 88 -8.38 23.86 -19.00
C PRO A 88 -9.43 23.12 -18.16
N GLU A 89 -10.07 23.84 -17.25
CA GLU A 89 -11.21 23.31 -16.49
C GLU A 89 -12.32 22.86 -17.43
N GLY A 90 -12.86 21.67 -17.18
CA GLY A 90 -13.92 21.09 -17.99
C GLY A 90 -13.77 19.57 -18.20
N THR A 91 -14.53 19.05 -19.13
CA THR A 91 -14.66 17.61 -19.41
C THR A 91 -13.30 16.95 -19.68
N ALA A 92 -12.40 17.61 -20.41
CA ALA A 92 -11.08 17.06 -20.74
C ALA A 92 -10.23 16.80 -19.49
N ARG A 93 -10.20 17.77 -18.55
CA ARG A 93 -9.50 17.63 -17.27
C ARG A 93 -10.11 16.50 -16.42
N THR A 94 -11.45 16.46 -16.32
CA THR A 94 -12.16 15.42 -15.57
C THR A 94 -11.85 14.02 -16.12
N VAL A 95 -11.88 13.84 -17.44
CA VAL A 95 -11.53 12.56 -18.08
C VAL A 95 -10.07 12.17 -17.79
N ALA A 96 -9.14 13.14 -17.83
CA ALA A 96 -7.74 12.88 -17.52
C ALA A 96 -7.53 12.48 -16.04
N ILE A 97 -8.22 13.12 -15.09
CA ILE A 97 -8.21 12.76 -13.68
C ILE A 97 -8.76 11.33 -13.48
N LEU A 98 -9.86 10.98 -14.13
CA LEU A 98 -10.42 9.64 -14.11
C LEU A 98 -9.46 8.60 -14.69
N ALA A 99 -8.76 8.92 -15.77
CA ALA A 99 -7.74 8.03 -16.34
C ALA A 99 -6.59 7.78 -15.36
N LEU A 100 -6.14 8.82 -14.64
CA LEU A 100 -5.14 8.67 -13.58
C LEU A 100 -5.66 7.83 -12.41
N ALA A 101 -6.93 7.98 -12.02
CA ALA A 101 -7.55 7.15 -11.00
C ALA A 101 -7.63 5.68 -11.44
N VAL A 102 -8.01 5.40 -12.66
CA VAL A 102 -8.00 4.03 -13.23
C VAL A 102 -6.58 3.46 -13.22
N TRP A 103 -5.57 4.25 -13.62
CA TRP A 103 -4.17 3.82 -13.53
C TRP A 103 -3.78 3.44 -12.10
N LEU A 104 -4.14 4.26 -11.10
CA LEU A 104 -3.90 3.95 -9.69
C LEU A 104 -4.54 2.63 -9.27
N VAL A 105 -5.81 2.38 -9.65
CA VAL A 105 -6.52 1.14 -9.33
C VAL A 105 -5.82 -0.06 -9.96
N VAL A 106 -5.49 0.00 -11.25
CA VAL A 106 -4.78 -1.08 -11.95
C VAL A 106 -3.43 -1.36 -11.30
N TYR A 107 -2.70 -0.31 -10.94
CA TYR A 107 -1.43 -0.44 -10.23
C TYR A 107 -1.60 -1.07 -8.84
N GLY A 108 -2.59 -0.66 -8.08
CA GLY A 108 -2.93 -1.24 -6.77
C GLY A 108 -3.29 -2.72 -6.85
N LEU A 109 -4.11 -3.10 -7.85
CA LEU A 109 -4.47 -4.49 -8.11
C LEU A 109 -3.25 -5.33 -8.50
N PHE A 110 -2.35 -4.79 -9.32
CA PHE A 110 -1.10 -5.46 -9.68
C PHE A 110 -0.22 -5.72 -8.44
N LEU A 111 -0.06 -4.74 -7.56
CA LEU A 111 0.71 -4.88 -6.32
C LEU A 111 0.06 -5.91 -5.38
N THR A 112 -1.25 -5.89 -5.26
CA THR A 112 -2.03 -6.86 -4.46
C THR A 112 -1.86 -8.27 -4.98
N TRP A 113 -2.05 -8.48 -6.28
CA TRP A 113 -1.86 -9.79 -6.91
C TRP A 113 -0.44 -10.33 -6.64
N ARG A 114 0.57 -9.48 -6.75
CA ARG A 114 1.95 -9.84 -6.48
C ARG A 114 2.19 -10.22 -5.02
N LEU A 115 1.62 -9.46 -4.08
CA LEU A 115 1.69 -9.77 -2.65
C LEU A 115 1.01 -11.11 -2.34
N LEU A 116 -0.21 -11.32 -2.85
CA LEU A 116 -0.95 -12.57 -2.67
C LEU A 116 -0.22 -13.77 -3.27
N ARG A 117 0.41 -13.59 -4.43
CA ARG A 117 1.23 -14.65 -5.05
C ARG A 117 2.41 -15.04 -4.16
N THR A 118 3.09 -14.05 -3.56
CA THR A 118 4.20 -14.29 -2.63
C THR A 118 3.69 -14.97 -1.37
N TYR A 119 2.58 -14.52 -0.81
CA TYR A 119 1.90 -15.10 0.33
C TYR A 119 1.56 -16.58 0.10
N HIS A 120 0.89 -16.93 -1.01
CA HIS A 120 0.54 -18.32 -1.31
C HIS A 120 1.78 -19.21 -1.50
N ARG A 121 2.87 -18.66 -2.05
CA ARG A 121 4.13 -19.39 -2.16
C ARG A 121 4.70 -19.72 -0.79
N VAL A 122 4.76 -18.75 0.10
CA VAL A 122 5.28 -18.93 1.47
C VAL A 122 4.44 -19.94 2.25
N ILE A 123 3.10 -19.81 2.22
CA ILE A 123 2.21 -20.81 2.87
C ILE A 123 2.44 -22.23 2.35
N ARG A 124 2.62 -22.40 1.04
CA ARG A 124 2.85 -23.73 0.46
C ARG A 124 4.13 -24.34 1.05
N ILE A 125 5.21 -23.57 1.09
CA ILE A 125 6.48 -24.01 1.67
C ILE A 125 6.30 -24.39 3.14
N PHE A 126 5.63 -23.54 3.94
CA PHE A 126 5.38 -23.82 5.35
C PHE A 126 4.52 -25.06 5.58
N ASN A 127 3.46 -25.26 4.80
CA ASN A 127 2.60 -26.46 4.93
C ASN A 127 3.34 -27.77 4.55
N GLU A 128 4.39 -27.67 3.73
CA GLU A 128 5.21 -28.83 3.34
C GLU A 128 6.29 -29.16 4.39
N THR A 129 6.73 -28.16 5.18
CA THR A 129 7.87 -28.31 6.10
C THR A 129 7.49 -28.37 7.57
N HIS A 130 6.40 -27.77 8.02
CA HIS A 130 6.02 -27.68 9.44
C HIS A 130 4.54 -27.98 9.68
N ALA A 131 4.25 -28.84 10.66
CA ALA A 131 2.88 -29.19 11.07
C ALA A 131 2.22 -28.15 12.01
N ASP A 132 2.93 -27.10 12.47
CA ASP A 132 2.46 -26.20 13.52
C ASP A 132 2.15 -24.77 13.06
N ASP A 133 1.05 -24.29 13.57
CA ASP A 133 0.40 -22.96 13.80
C ASP A 133 0.93 -21.63 13.17
N ILE A 134 2.02 -21.62 12.42
CA ILE A 134 2.51 -20.39 11.74
C ILE A 134 1.52 -19.92 10.66
N GLY A 135 0.76 -20.84 10.08
CA GLY A 135 -0.30 -20.53 9.12
C GLY A 135 -1.37 -19.56 9.65
N ALA A 136 -1.65 -19.58 10.96
CA ALA A 136 -2.58 -18.64 11.59
C ALA A 136 -2.05 -17.20 11.59
N TYR A 137 -0.74 -17.01 11.80
CA TYR A 137 -0.09 -15.70 11.79
C TYR A 137 -0.02 -15.10 10.37
N ILE A 138 0.19 -15.94 9.37
CA ILE A 138 0.27 -15.51 7.97
C ILE A 138 -1.14 -15.26 7.40
N LYS A 139 -2.17 -15.97 7.87
CA LYS A 139 -3.57 -15.75 7.49
C LYS A 139 -4.04 -14.32 7.78
N TRP A 140 -3.58 -13.72 8.85
CA TRP A 140 -3.75 -12.32 9.18
C TRP A 140 -3.29 -11.38 8.07
N LEU A 141 -2.15 -11.67 7.44
CA LEU A 141 -1.59 -10.84 6.37
C LEU A 141 -2.47 -10.85 5.12
N SER A 142 -3.10 -11.99 4.81
CA SER A 142 -4.07 -12.10 3.71
C SER A 142 -5.29 -11.23 3.97
N VAL A 143 -5.90 -11.37 5.17
CA VAL A 143 -7.05 -10.57 5.58
C VAL A 143 -6.71 -9.08 5.52
N PHE A 144 -5.54 -8.69 6.04
CA PHE A 144 -5.07 -7.30 5.98
C PHE A 144 -4.96 -6.80 4.54
N THR A 145 -4.40 -7.59 3.63
CA THR A 145 -4.23 -7.20 2.23
C THR A 145 -5.57 -6.95 1.55
N TYR A 146 -6.55 -7.85 1.74
CA TYR A 146 -7.90 -7.67 1.18
C TYR A 146 -8.58 -6.40 1.73
N TRP A 147 -8.50 -6.18 3.04
CA TRP A 147 -9.06 -4.97 3.65
C TRP A 147 -8.34 -3.70 3.18
N ALA A 148 -7.02 -3.71 3.05
CA ALA A 148 -6.26 -2.58 2.54
C ALA A 148 -6.67 -2.23 1.09
N VAL A 149 -6.95 -3.24 0.25
CA VAL A 149 -7.47 -3.03 -1.11
C VAL A 149 -8.87 -2.45 -1.09
N ILE A 150 -9.78 -3.03 -0.30
CA ILE A 150 -11.17 -2.54 -0.20
C ILE A 150 -11.19 -1.08 0.27
N PHE A 151 -10.45 -0.76 1.32
CA PHE A 151 -10.36 0.61 1.83
C PHE A 151 -9.60 1.53 0.88
N GLY A 152 -8.53 1.06 0.24
CA GLY A 152 -7.76 1.87 -0.72
C GLY A 152 -8.60 2.25 -1.94
N VAL A 153 -9.33 1.30 -2.52
CA VAL A 153 -10.27 1.57 -3.62
C VAL A 153 -11.42 2.45 -3.12
N GLY A 154 -11.98 2.16 -1.94
CA GLY A 154 -13.05 2.95 -1.33
C GLY A 154 -12.63 4.40 -1.09
N CYS A 155 -11.47 4.65 -0.49
CA CYS A 155 -10.93 5.99 -0.30
C CYS A 155 -10.66 6.70 -1.63
N GLY A 156 -10.17 5.96 -2.64
CA GLY A 156 -10.00 6.49 -3.99
C GLY A 156 -11.31 6.96 -4.61
N LEU A 157 -12.36 6.16 -4.51
CA LEU A 157 -13.71 6.51 -4.99
C LEU A 157 -14.32 7.69 -4.22
N LEU A 158 -14.19 7.67 -2.88
CA LEU A 158 -14.69 8.74 -2.01
C LEU A 158 -13.98 10.08 -2.27
N THR A 159 -12.77 10.08 -2.82
CA THR A 159 -12.04 11.29 -3.23
C THR A 159 -12.80 12.10 -4.30
N PHE A 160 -13.62 11.43 -5.12
CA PHE A 160 -14.43 12.06 -6.18
C PHE A 160 -15.81 12.51 -5.71
N LEU A 161 -16.15 12.33 -4.42
CA LEU A 161 -17.44 12.80 -3.91
C LEU A 161 -17.53 14.33 -3.96
N PRO A 162 -18.71 14.88 -4.33
CA PRO A 162 -19.00 16.29 -4.20
C PRO A 162 -18.77 16.81 -2.77
N ASP A 163 -18.42 18.08 -2.61
CA ASP A 163 -18.04 18.68 -1.33
C ASP A 163 -19.12 18.56 -0.25
N GLN A 164 -20.39 18.56 -0.66
CA GLN A 164 -21.52 18.34 0.25
C GLN A 164 -21.50 16.98 0.98
N TYR A 165 -20.76 16.00 0.43
CA TYR A 165 -20.64 14.64 1.01
C TYR A 165 -19.28 14.40 1.67
N VAL A 166 -18.45 15.44 1.86
CA VAL A 166 -17.12 15.29 2.50
C VAL A 166 -17.23 14.67 3.89
N TYR A 167 -18.33 14.91 4.62
CA TYR A 167 -18.59 14.30 5.92
C TYR A 167 -18.64 12.76 5.85
N ILE A 168 -19.15 12.18 4.76
CA ILE A 168 -19.18 10.72 4.55
C ILE A 168 -17.74 10.21 4.43
N TRP A 169 -16.89 10.92 3.68
CA TRP A 169 -15.48 10.59 3.56
C TRP A 169 -14.74 10.62 4.92
N ILE A 170 -15.02 11.65 5.74
CA ILE A 170 -14.46 11.76 7.10
C ILE A 170 -14.93 10.59 7.97
N LEU A 171 -16.24 10.29 7.99
CA LEU A 171 -16.81 9.20 8.78
C LEU A 171 -16.25 7.82 8.35
N MET A 172 -16.05 7.59 7.06
CA MET A 172 -15.49 6.32 6.55
C MET A 172 -13.98 6.22 6.75
N SER A 173 -13.27 7.34 6.82
CA SER A 173 -11.83 7.33 7.08
C SER A 173 -11.49 6.98 8.54
N ILE A 174 -12.35 7.29 9.52
CA ILE A 174 -12.13 6.97 10.93
C ILE A 174 -11.97 5.46 11.17
N PRO A 175 -12.93 4.58 10.80
CA PRO A 175 -12.75 3.14 10.96
C PRO A 175 -11.55 2.60 10.14
N PHE A 176 -11.23 3.22 9.00
CA PHE A 176 -10.03 2.88 8.25
C PHE A 176 -8.75 3.15 9.02
N TYR A 177 -8.63 4.31 9.68
CA TYR A 177 -7.46 4.62 10.51
C TYR A 177 -7.35 3.74 11.74
N ILE A 178 -8.48 3.47 12.41
CA ILE A 178 -8.52 2.52 13.54
C ILE A 178 -8.04 1.15 13.06
N TYR A 179 -8.54 0.68 11.92
CA TYR A 179 -8.13 -0.58 11.34
C TYR A 179 -6.63 -0.60 10.99
N LEU A 180 -6.11 0.45 10.33
CA LEU A 180 -4.68 0.60 10.03
C LEU A 180 -3.83 0.56 11.30
N PHE A 181 -4.27 1.24 12.36
CA PHE A 181 -3.58 1.26 13.64
C PHE A 181 -3.54 -0.12 14.29
N LEU A 182 -4.68 -0.83 14.33
CA LEU A 182 -4.75 -2.20 14.84
C LEU A 182 -3.88 -3.17 14.01
N CYS A 183 -3.88 -3.01 12.69
CA CYS A 183 -3.01 -3.80 11.83
C CYS A 183 -1.53 -3.50 12.06
N TYR A 184 -1.19 -2.24 12.28
CA TYR A 184 0.18 -1.85 12.62
C TYR A 184 0.63 -2.40 13.97
N LEU A 185 -0.24 -2.39 14.99
CA LEU A 185 0.04 -3.01 16.29
C LEU A 185 0.24 -4.52 16.14
N ASN A 186 -0.64 -5.22 15.44
CA ASN A 186 -0.50 -6.64 15.16
C ASN A 186 0.78 -6.92 14.37
N TYR A 187 1.11 -6.08 13.40
CA TYR A 187 2.35 -6.15 12.65
C TYR A 187 3.58 -6.04 13.57
N LEU A 188 3.56 -5.13 14.54
CA LEU A 188 4.66 -5.00 15.51
C LEU A 188 4.78 -6.22 16.42
N LEU A 189 3.64 -6.74 16.90
CA LEU A 189 3.60 -7.90 17.82
C LEU A 189 4.03 -9.19 17.13
N PHE A 190 3.70 -9.37 15.86
CA PHE A 190 3.97 -10.62 15.12
C PHE A 190 5.21 -10.51 14.22
N TYR A 191 5.73 -9.31 14.00
CA TYR A 191 6.89 -9.09 13.14
C TYR A 191 8.09 -9.96 13.54
N GLU A 192 8.45 -9.97 14.83
CA GLU A 192 9.60 -10.72 15.32
C GLU A 192 9.39 -12.24 15.19
N LYS A 193 8.16 -12.71 15.43
CA LYS A 193 7.83 -14.14 15.32
C LYS A 193 7.85 -14.63 13.87
N VAL A 194 7.28 -13.86 12.96
CA VAL A 194 7.26 -14.21 11.54
C VAL A 194 8.66 -14.07 10.94
N GLU A 195 9.41 -13.03 11.33
CA GLU A 195 10.77 -12.82 10.86
C GLU A 195 11.70 -13.95 11.32
N SER A 196 11.65 -14.35 12.59
CA SER A 196 12.48 -15.46 13.11
C SER A 196 12.13 -16.80 12.44
N ALA A 197 10.84 -17.09 12.27
CA ALA A 197 10.40 -18.34 11.63
C ALA A 197 10.88 -18.45 10.17
N ILE A 198 10.82 -17.34 9.41
CA ILE A 198 11.28 -17.31 8.01
C ILE A 198 12.81 -17.45 7.93
N TYR A 199 13.55 -16.89 8.91
CA TYR A 199 15.01 -16.99 8.91
C TYR A 199 15.52 -18.37 9.29
N GLU A 200 14.89 -19.03 10.25
CA GLU A 200 15.24 -20.39 10.63
C GLU A 200 15.08 -21.36 9.44
N GLU A 201 14.13 -21.08 8.57
CA GLU A 201 13.88 -21.91 7.39
C GLU A 201 14.84 -21.61 6.23
N GLU A 202 15.22 -20.34 6.02
CA GLU A 202 16.28 -19.98 5.06
C GLU A 202 17.62 -20.62 5.46
N ASP A 203 17.99 -20.57 6.75
CA ASP A 203 19.23 -21.17 7.25
C ASP A 203 19.22 -22.72 7.14
N ARG A 204 18.08 -23.37 7.37
CA ARG A 204 17.93 -24.82 7.17
C ARG A 204 18.03 -25.20 5.69
N SER A 205 17.45 -24.39 4.81
CA SER A 205 17.49 -24.66 3.35
C SER A 205 18.88 -24.41 2.74
N GLU A 206 19.66 -23.49 3.32
CA GLU A 206 21.05 -23.20 2.88
C GLU A 206 22.07 -24.20 3.49
N SER A 207 21.77 -24.80 4.65
CA SER A 207 22.68 -25.77 5.30
C SER A 207 22.65 -27.18 4.69
N GLY A 208 21.73 -27.47 3.76
CA GLY A 208 21.66 -28.77 3.05
C GLY A 208 21.38 -29.96 3.97
N PRO A 209 20.92 -31.12 3.46
CA PRO A 209 20.86 -32.31 4.30
C PRO A 209 22.28 -32.67 4.72
N ALA A 210 22.49 -32.78 6.05
CA ALA A 210 23.72 -33.35 6.55
C ALA A 210 23.97 -34.68 5.84
N GLN A 211 25.10 -34.77 5.16
CA GLN A 211 25.54 -36.01 4.55
C GLN A 211 25.70 -37.04 5.67
N GLU A 212 24.78 -38.01 5.76
CA GLU A 212 25.00 -39.30 6.40
C GLU A 212 25.70 -40.26 5.45
#